data_846eef1a3b7a4727a83d5a72edb3be58
#
_entry.id   846eef1a3b7a4727a83d5a72edb3be58
#
_cell.length_a   1.000
_cell.length_b   1.000
_cell.length_c   1.000
_cell.angle_alpha   90.00
_cell.angle_beta   90.00
_cell.angle_gamma   90.00
#
_symmetry.space_group_name_H-M   'P 1'
#
loop_
_entity.id
_entity.type
_entity.pdbx_description
1 polymer ?
#
loop_
_entity_poly.entity_id
_entity_poly.type
_entity_poly.pdbx_seq_one_letter_code
_entity_poly.pdbx_strand_id
1 'polypeptide(L)'
;MRSTGLRYHAGSMQALTRTQPRPTDRIPGRHQYGQMLVVALLTIMIAGCGGRRYEPSQAGRPYPEELGQGSMIAVQVFRDAGDLIIVNASPQSFEELDVWVNRRYMLQLDRLGAGETRRVWFGDFFDQWGETPVAGGFFRTEAPTPSVIVQLQIDETSPLLGTVAIPDEDRF
;
A
#
# COMPACT_ATOMS: atom_id res chain seq x y z
N MET A 1 33.88 -96.21 -12.34
CA MET A 1 33.20 -95.31 -11.43
C MET A 1 32.39 -94.33 -12.28
N ARG A 2 31.07 -94.31 -12.11
CA ARG A 2 30.11 -93.71 -13.03
C ARG A 2 29.90 -92.23 -12.69
N SER A 3 30.08 -91.33 -13.68
CA SER A 3 29.76 -89.94 -13.63
C SER A 3 28.32 -89.75 -14.23
N THR A 4 27.41 -89.22 -13.42
CA THR A 4 26.04 -88.96 -13.79
C THR A 4 25.91 -87.51 -14.20
N GLY A 5 25.70 -87.21 -15.47
CA GLY A 5 25.50 -85.84 -15.97
C GLY A 5 24.07 -85.38 -15.74
N LEU A 6 23.91 -84.24 -15.15
CA LEU A 6 22.65 -83.54 -14.98
C LEU A 6 22.49 -82.56 -16.14
N ARG A 7 21.42 -82.73 -16.91
CA ARG A 7 21.01 -81.84 -18.01
C ARG A 7 20.11 -80.71 -17.40
N TYR A 8 20.54 -79.47 -17.49
CA TYR A 8 19.69 -78.29 -17.18
C TYR A 8 18.87 -77.93 -18.43
N HIS A 9 17.57 -77.97 -18.28
CA HIS A 9 16.65 -77.35 -19.24
C HIS A 9 16.65 -75.84 -19.09
N ALA A 10 17.04 -75.15 -20.14
CA ALA A 10 16.88 -73.69 -20.23
C ALA A 10 15.44 -73.37 -20.56
N GLY A 11 14.72 -72.85 -19.56
CA GLY A 11 13.38 -72.31 -19.79
C GLY A 11 13.51 -70.90 -20.39
N SER A 12 12.96 -70.70 -21.58
CA SER A 12 12.89 -69.40 -22.23
C SER A 12 11.89 -68.50 -21.49
N MET A 13 12.39 -67.52 -20.79
CA MET A 13 11.59 -66.37 -20.21
C MET A 13 11.23 -65.44 -21.38
N GLN A 14 9.97 -65.51 -21.84
CA GLN A 14 9.41 -64.46 -22.70
C GLN A 14 9.21 -63.17 -21.89
N ALA A 15 10.00 -62.16 -22.19
CA ALA A 15 9.84 -60.81 -21.64
C ALA A 15 8.56 -60.20 -22.26
N LEU A 16 7.51 -60.08 -21.43
CA LEU A 16 6.32 -59.28 -21.72
C LEU A 16 6.70 -57.80 -21.71
N THR A 17 6.97 -57.25 -22.87
CA THR A 17 7.19 -55.81 -23.05
C THR A 17 5.85 -55.09 -22.81
N ARG A 18 5.70 -54.59 -21.60
CA ARG A 18 4.55 -53.75 -21.20
C ARG A 18 4.72 -52.39 -21.86
N THR A 19 4.06 -52.15 -22.96
CA THR A 19 4.00 -50.86 -23.64
C THR A 19 3.24 -49.89 -22.72
N GLN A 20 3.94 -48.99 -22.02
CA GLN A 20 3.31 -47.89 -21.31
C GLN A 20 2.68 -46.95 -22.35
N PRO A 21 1.41 -46.52 -22.14
CA PRO A 21 0.83 -45.49 -22.97
C PRO A 21 1.58 -44.17 -22.69
N ARG A 22 2.06 -43.54 -23.77
CA ARG A 22 2.63 -42.16 -23.69
C ARG A 22 1.57 -41.22 -23.12
N PRO A 23 1.94 -40.36 -22.16
CA PRO A 23 1.05 -39.28 -21.76
C PRO A 23 0.78 -38.39 -22.99
N THR A 24 -0.47 -38.34 -23.40
CA THR A 24 -0.90 -37.39 -24.43
C THR A 24 -0.83 -36.03 -23.81
N ASP A 25 0.23 -35.27 -24.13
CA ASP A 25 0.33 -33.83 -23.84
C ASP A 25 -0.84 -33.14 -24.53
N ARG A 26 -1.96 -33.02 -23.81
CA ARG A 26 -3.08 -32.20 -24.26
C ARG A 26 -2.61 -30.75 -24.10
N ILE A 27 -2.13 -30.16 -25.18
CA ILE A 27 -1.93 -28.71 -25.27
C ILE A 27 -3.29 -28.08 -24.96
N PRO A 28 -3.41 -27.27 -23.86
CA PRO A 28 -4.68 -26.65 -23.51
C PRO A 28 -5.13 -25.78 -24.67
N GLY A 29 -6.37 -26.02 -25.12
CA GLY A 29 -6.91 -25.36 -26.30
C GLY A 29 -6.94 -23.85 -26.16
N ARG A 30 -6.76 -23.14 -27.25
CA ARG A 30 -6.72 -21.66 -27.35
C ARG A 30 -7.86 -20.94 -26.61
N HIS A 31 -8.99 -21.61 -26.36
CA HIS A 31 -10.11 -21.12 -25.55
C HIS A 31 -9.83 -21.10 -24.05
N GLN A 32 -9.01 -22.02 -23.51
CA GLN A 32 -8.66 -22.05 -22.09
C GLN A 32 -7.75 -20.88 -21.72
N TYR A 33 -6.83 -20.48 -22.58
CA TYR A 33 -6.00 -19.29 -22.34
C TYR A 33 -6.82 -18.01 -22.37
N GLY A 34 -7.83 -17.91 -23.25
CA GLY A 34 -8.75 -16.78 -23.28
C GLY A 34 -9.55 -16.64 -21.99
N GLN A 35 -10.06 -17.74 -21.45
CA GLN A 35 -10.80 -17.74 -20.18
C GLN A 35 -9.91 -17.41 -18.99
N MET A 36 -8.68 -17.92 -18.91
CA MET A 36 -7.71 -17.58 -17.86
C MET A 36 -7.33 -16.10 -17.91
N LEU A 37 -7.16 -15.55 -19.09
CA LEU A 37 -6.80 -14.14 -19.28
C LEU A 37 -7.94 -13.19 -18.87
N VAL A 38 -9.18 -13.55 -19.17
CA VAL A 38 -10.38 -12.82 -18.73
C VAL A 38 -10.54 -12.87 -17.22
N VAL A 39 -10.35 -14.04 -16.60
CA VAL A 39 -10.43 -14.18 -15.13
C VAL A 39 -9.30 -13.38 -14.44
N ALA A 40 -8.08 -13.41 -14.98
CA ALA A 40 -6.95 -12.63 -14.47
C ALA A 40 -7.19 -11.13 -14.58
N LEU A 41 -7.75 -10.66 -15.70
CA LEU A 41 -8.15 -9.26 -15.88
C LEU A 41 -9.28 -8.86 -14.92
N LEU A 42 -10.26 -9.72 -14.70
CA LEU A 42 -11.36 -9.45 -13.76
C LEU A 42 -10.86 -9.37 -12.31
N THR A 43 -9.91 -10.22 -11.92
CA THR A 43 -9.31 -10.17 -10.57
C THR A 43 -8.48 -8.91 -10.33
N ILE A 44 -7.81 -8.38 -11.33
CA ILE A 44 -7.06 -7.12 -11.23
C ILE A 44 -8.02 -5.92 -11.06
N MET A 45 -9.20 -5.96 -11.68
CA MET A 45 -10.20 -4.91 -11.55
C MET A 45 -10.83 -4.79 -10.15
N ILE A 46 -10.82 -5.86 -9.34
CA ILE A 46 -11.43 -5.90 -8.00
C ILE A 46 -10.47 -5.31 -6.93
N ALA A 47 -9.17 -5.27 -7.20
CA ALA A 47 -8.16 -4.78 -6.25
C ALA A 47 -8.05 -3.24 -6.17
N GLY A 48 -8.84 -2.50 -6.94
CA GLY A 48 -8.72 -1.05 -7.13
C GLY A 48 -9.68 -0.17 -6.33
N CYS A 49 -10.35 -0.65 -5.27
CA CYS A 49 -11.18 0.19 -4.42
C CYS A 49 -10.31 1.09 -3.53
N GLY A 50 -9.97 2.29 -4.02
CA GLY A 50 -9.36 3.37 -3.24
C GLY A 50 -10.34 4.05 -2.29
N GLY A 51 -11.00 3.28 -1.40
CA GLY A 51 -11.82 3.79 -0.32
C GLY A 51 -10.99 4.08 0.94
N ARG A 52 -11.67 4.55 2.00
CA ARG A 52 -11.06 4.69 3.33
C ARG A 52 -10.52 3.33 3.79
N ARG A 53 -9.31 3.34 4.33
CA ARG A 53 -8.73 2.17 4.98
C ARG A 53 -8.98 2.29 6.48
N TYR A 54 -9.37 1.19 7.10
CA TYR A 54 -9.52 1.07 8.54
C TYR A 54 -8.47 0.10 9.07
N GLU A 55 -7.55 0.61 9.89
CA GLU A 55 -6.43 -0.14 10.44
C GLU A 55 -6.28 0.21 11.93
N PRO A 56 -7.00 -0.48 12.83
CA PRO A 56 -6.99 -0.14 14.26
C PRO A 56 -5.61 -0.20 14.91
N SER A 57 -4.68 -0.99 14.35
CA SER A 57 -3.31 -1.07 14.82
C SER A 57 -2.50 0.21 14.56
N GLN A 58 -2.99 1.08 13.68
CA GLN A 58 -2.41 2.39 13.33
C GLN A 58 -3.18 3.54 13.97
N ALA A 59 -4.14 3.24 14.87
CA ALA A 59 -4.89 4.28 15.58
C ALA A 59 -3.94 5.21 16.31
N GLY A 60 -4.02 6.50 15.97
CA GLY A 60 -3.22 7.55 16.58
C GLY A 60 -3.83 8.07 17.88
N ARG A 61 -3.20 9.08 18.45
CA ARG A 61 -3.79 9.83 19.55
C ARG A 61 -4.89 10.77 19.04
N PRO A 62 -5.85 11.18 19.89
CA PRO A 62 -6.84 12.19 19.50
C PRO A 62 -6.15 13.55 19.25
N TYR A 63 -6.79 14.37 18.41
CA TYR A 63 -6.32 15.75 18.20
C TYR A 63 -6.36 16.53 19.53
N PRO A 64 -5.28 17.24 19.91
CA PRO A 64 -5.18 17.92 21.19
C PRO A 64 -5.91 19.28 21.17
N GLU A 65 -7.23 19.25 21.30
CA GLU A 65 -8.09 20.46 21.22
C GLU A 65 -7.79 21.48 22.34
N GLU A 66 -7.29 21.02 23.48
CA GLU A 66 -6.94 21.83 24.64
C GLU A 66 -5.66 22.61 24.46
N LEU A 67 -4.80 22.25 23.52
CA LEU A 67 -3.56 22.98 23.26
C LEU A 67 -3.85 24.19 22.36
N GLY A 68 -3.27 25.30 22.76
CA GLY A 68 -3.43 26.56 22.03
C GLY A 68 -2.84 26.52 20.62
N GLN A 69 -3.35 27.40 19.78
CA GLN A 69 -2.74 27.64 18.47
C GLN A 69 -1.44 28.42 18.68
N GLY A 70 -0.34 27.89 18.17
CA GLY A 70 0.95 28.59 18.12
C GLY A 70 1.00 29.56 16.94
N SER A 71 2.18 30.07 16.68
CA SER A 71 2.43 30.98 15.56
C SER A 71 2.28 30.25 14.20
N MET A 72 1.99 31.04 13.19
CA MET A 72 2.15 30.59 11.78
C MET A 72 3.63 30.49 11.45
N ILE A 73 3.99 29.42 10.75
CA ILE A 73 5.36 29.19 10.29
C ILE A 73 5.42 29.17 8.76
N ALA A 74 6.59 29.39 8.20
CA ALA A 74 6.81 29.38 6.74
C ALA A 74 6.89 27.96 6.20
N VAL A 75 5.85 27.16 6.46
CA VAL A 75 5.65 25.83 5.87
C VAL A 75 4.40 25.89 5.01
N GLN A 76 4.55 25.49 3.75
CA GLN A 76 3.45 25.42 2.80
C GLN A 76 3.03 23.97 2.61
N VAL A 77 1.74 23.74 2.48
CA VAL A 77 1.19 22.41 2.28
C VAL A 77 0.14 22.44 1.17
N PHE A 78 0.24 21.52 0.23
CA PHE A 78 -0.75 21.37 -0.84
C PHE A 78 -0.89 19.91 -1.25
N ARG A 79 -1.99 19.63 -1.94
CA ARG A 79 -2.27 18.29 -2.47
C ARG A 79 -1.73 18.14 -3.88
N ASP A 80 -1.16 16.95 -4.17
CA ASP A 80 -0.82 16.53 -5.51
C ASP A 80 -1.33 15.10 -5.71
N ALA A 81 -2.50 14.98 -6.35
CA ALA A 81 -3.23 13.71 -6.50
C ALA A 81 -3.50 13.03 -5.12
N GLY A 82 -2.89 11.90 -4.86
CA GLY A 82 -3.02 11.15 -3.59
C GLY A 82 -2.04 11.57 -2.50
N ASP A 83 -1.11 12.48 -2.80
CA ASP A 83 -0.04 12.88 -1.88
C ASP A 83 -0.28 14.25 -1.25
N LEU A 84 0.26 14.43 -0.07
CA LEU A 84 0.44 15.72 0.58
C LEU A 84 1.89 16.18 0.40
N ILE A 85 2.07 17.37 -0.17
CA ILE A 85 3.38 17.98 -0.37
C ILE A 85 3.58 19.02 0.70
N ILE A 86 4.64 18.87 1.48
CA ILE A 86 4.98 19.75 2.60
C ILE A 86 6.31 20.43 2.25
N VAL A 87 6.29 21.74 2.13
CA VAL A 87 7.47 22.56 1.78
C VAL A 87 7.86 23.39 2.99
N ASN A 88 8.98 23.10 3.59
CA ASN A 88 9.53 23.91 4.67
C ASN A 88 10.34 25.07 4.08
N ALA A 89 9.70 26.21 3.90
CA ALA A 89 10.37 27.43 3.45
C ALA A 89 11.03 28.24 4.60
N SER A 90 11.11 27.68 5.80
CA SER A 90 11.77 28.30 6.96
C SER A 90 13.25 27.90 7.05
N PRO A 91 14.07 28.67 7.76
CA PRO A 91 15.46 28.30 8.04
C PRO A 91 15.60 27.24 9.14
N GLN A 92 14.51 26.80 9.73
CA GLN A 92 14.50 25.83 10.83
C GLN A 92 14.29 24.41 10.31
N SER A 93 14.96 23.45 10.93
CA SER A 93 14.67 22.03 10.77
C SER A 93 13.85 21.56 11.97
N PHE A 94 12.92 20.65 11.70
CA PHE A 94 12.06 20.02 12.71
C PHE A 94 12.39 18.53 12.74
N GLU A 95 12.52 17.98 13.94
CA GLU A 95 12.76 16.55 14.17
C GLU A 95 11.54 15.98 14.91
N GLU A 96 11.19 14.74 14.62
CA GLU A 96 10.12 13.98 15.30
C GLU A 96 8.81 14.75 15.47
N LEU A 97 8.28 15.30 14.36
CA LEU A 97 7.10 16.17 14.41
C LEU A 97 5.82 15.43 13.96
N ASP A 98 4.70 15.79 14.56
CA ASP A 98 3.39 15.34 14.13
C ASP A 98 2.77 16.34 13.15
N VAL A 99 2.30 15.82 12.03
CA VAL A 99 1.53 16.56 11.02
C VAL A 99 0.05 16.27 11.21
N TRP A 100 -0.71 17.27 11.61
CA TRP A 100 -2.14 17.19 11.79
C TRP A 100 -2.89 17.75 10.59
N VAL A 101 -3.84 16.99 10.06
CA VAL A 101 -4.71 17.41 8.96
C VAL A 101 -6.16 17.43 9.43
N ASN A 102 -6.83 18.59 9.19
CA ASN A 102 -8.24 18.83 9.50
C ASN A 102 -8.60 18.54 10.97
N ARG A 103 -7.66 18.68 11.91
CA ARG A 103 -7.83 18.39 13.34
C ARG A 103 -8.29 16.95 13.61
N ARG A 104 -7.98 16.03 12.73
CA ARG A 104 -8.44 14.65 12.84
C ARG A 104 -7.35 13.63 12.52
N TYR A 105 -6.69 13.80 11.40
CA TYR A 105 -5.73 12.83 10.90
C TYR A 105 -4.31 13.24 11.24
N MET A 106 -3.49 12.32 11.67
CA MET A 106 -2.12 12.56 12.09
C MET A 106 -1.17 11.61 11.36
N LEU A 107 0.00 12.14 11.03
CA LEU A 107 1.17 11.38 10.58
C LEU A 107 2.38 11.92 11.32
N GLN A 108 3.18 11.04 11.90
CA GLN A 108 4.48 11.38 12.47
C GLN A 108 5.55 11.38 11.39
N LEU A 109 6.33 12.46 11.32
CA LEU A 109 7.51 12.57 10.48
C LEU A 109 8.76 12.57 11.35
N ASP A 110 9.74 11.76 10.99
CA ASP A 110 11.03 11.73 11.66
C ASP A 110 11.75 13.07 11.55
N ARG A 111 11.60 13.74 10.40
CA ARG A 111 12.28 15.01 10.13
C ARG A 111 11.61 15.79 9.00
N LEU A 112 11.72 17.13 9.10
CA LEU A 112 11.44 18.08 8.03
C LEU A 112 12.54 19.16 8.04
N GLY A 113 13.56 19.01 7.20
CA GLY A 113 14.73 19.90 7.14
C GLY A 113 14.41 21.29 6.62
N ALA A 114 15.27 22.26 6.92
CA ALA A 114 15.18 23.62 6.38
C ALA A 114 15.27 23.60 4.85
N GLY A 115 14.32 24.22 4.15
CA GLY A 115 14.23 24.21 2.69
C GLY A 115 13.82 22.87 2.07
N GLU A 116 13.50 21.86 2.88
CA GLU A 116 13.10 20.53 2.42
C GLU A 116 11.68 20.55 1.85
N THR A 117 11.47 19.79 0.78
CA THR A 117 10.15 19.40 0.29
C THR A 117 9.95 17.91 0.57
N ARG A 118 8.94 17.60 1.39
CA ARG A 118 8.56 16.24 1.73
C ARG A 118 7.25 15.87 1.00
N ARG A 119 7.27 14.73 0.34
CA ARG A 119 6.07 14.12 -0.24
C ARG A 119 5.65 12.94 0.64
N VAL A 120 4.40 12.93 1.10
CA VAL A 120 3.83 11.85 1.91
C VAL A 120 2.50 11.41 1.31
N TRP A 121 2.27 10.11 1.27
CA TRP A 121 0.99 9.62 0.79
C TRP A 121 -0.11 9.91 1.80
N PHE A 122 -1.21 10.50 1.33
CA PHE A 122 -2.28 10.95 2.23
C PHE A 122 -2.99 9.81 2.95
N GLY A 123 -2.96 8.61 2.39
CA GLY A 123 -3.47 7.41 3.03
C GLY A 123 -2.60 6.85 4.17
N ASP A 124 -1.43 7.45 4.47
CA ASP A 124 -0.60 7.09 5.64
C ASP A 124 -0.97 7.89 6.89
N PHE A 125 -1.91 8.83 6.76
CA PHE A 125 -2.48 9.54 7.90
C PHE A 125 -3.60 8.70 8.53
N PHE A 126 -3.63 8.65 9.85
CA PHE A 126 -4.64 7.93 10.61
C PHE A 126 -5.28 8.83 11.67
N ASP A 127 -6.54 8.58 11.96
CA ASP A 127 -7.21 9.19 13.09
C ASP A 127 -7.11 8.33 14.37
N GLN A 128 -7.74 8.78 15.43
CA GLN A 128 -7.76 8.09 16.72
C GLN A 128 -8.43 6.70 16.70
N TRP A 129 -9.13 6.35 15.64
CA TRP A 129 -9.77 5.06 15.47
C TRP A 129 -9.06 4.16 14.44
N GLY A 130 -8.02 4.70 13.76
CA GLY A 130 -7.31 3.99 12.70
C GLY A 130 -7.99 4.11 11.34
N GLU A 131 -8.86 5.11 11.13
CA GLU A 131 -9.39 5.44 9.82
C GLU A 131 -8.45 6.37 9.06
N THR A 132 -8.30 6.14 7.75
CA THR A 132 -7.54 7.04 6.87
C THR A 132 -8.44 8.07 6.20
N PRO A 133 -7.92 9.25 5.81
CA PRO A 133 -8.61 10.13 4.89
C PRO A 133 -8.76 9.46 3.52
N VAL A 134 -9.71 9.92 2.71
CA VAL A 134 -9.83 9.50 1.31
C VAL A 134 -8.70 10.17 0.53
N ALA A 135 -7.70 9.40 0.14
CA ALA A 135 -6.54 9.93 -0.57
C ALA A 135 -6.89 10.40 -2.01
N GLY A 136 -7.92 9.83 -2.61
CA GLY A 136 -8.26 10.06 -3.99
C GLY A 136 -7.61 9.04 -4.92
N GLY A 137 -7.55 9.35 -6.20
CA GLY A 137 -6.98 8.48 -7.23
C GLY A 137 -7.91 8.30 -8.42
N PHE A 138 -7.44 7.65 -9.47
CA PHE A 138 -8.17 7.50 -10.74
C PHE A 138 -9.46 6.67 -10.59
N PHE A 139 -9.41 5.60 -9.79
CA PHE A 139 -10.56 4.70 -9.55
C PHE A 139 -11.31 5.02 -8.26
N ARG A 140 -11.35 6.28 -7.85
CA ARG A 140 -12.02 6.70 -6.62
C ARG A 140 -13.53 6.48 -6.69
N THR A 141 -14.09 5.97 -5.60
CA THR A 141 -15.54 5.85 -5.39
C THR A 141 -16.08 6.97 -4.50
N GLU A 142 -15.20 7.69 -3.80
CA GLU A 142 -15.52 8.80 -2.90
C GLU A 142 -14.72 10.04 -3.30
N ALA A 143 -15.25 11.22 -2.99
CA ALA A 143 -14.51 12.47 -3.15
C ALA A 143 -13.28 12.48 -2.22
N PRO A 144 -12.11 12.97 -2.68
CA PRO A 144 -10.94 13.11 -1.82
C PRO A 144 -11.24 13.99 -0.61
N THR A 145 -10.71 13.60 0.55
CA THR A 145 -10.78 14.46 1.74
C THR A 145 -9.96 15.73 1.49
N PRO A 146 -10.55 16.93 1.57
CA PRO A 146 -9.80 18.16 1.36
C PRO A 146 -8.81 18.39 2.50
N SER A 147 -7.65 18.98 2.24
CA SER A 147 -6.69 19.42 3.26
C SER A 147 -6.89 20.92 3.54
N VAL A 148 -7.84 21.26 4.41
CA VAL A 148 -8.23 22.65 4.70
C VAL A 148 -7.33 23.26 5.77
N ILE A 149 -7.02 22.49 6.81
CA ILE A 149 -6.18 22.90 7.93
C ILE A 149 -5.06 21.89 8.06
N VAL A 150 -3.83 22.38 8.02
CA VAL A 150 -2.64 21.58 8.34
C VAL A 150 -1.84 22.30 9.42
N GLN A 151 -1.45 21.54 10.43
CA GLN A 151 -0.71 22.05 11.57
C GLN A 151 0.43 21.12 11.90
N LEU A 152 1.53 21.67 12.40
CA LEU A 152 2.66 20.89 12.88
C LEU A 152 2.72 20.96 14.40
N GLN A 153 3.09 19.88 15.05
CA GLN A 153 3.30 19.82 16.47
C GLN A 153 4.67 19.19 16.75
N ILE A 154 5.52 19.86 17.51
CA ILE A 154 6.90 19.42 17.74
C ILE A 154 6.96 18.33 18.81
N ASP A 155 6.10 18.41 19.81
CA ASP A 155 5.94 17.41 20.86
C ASP A 155 4.50 17.41 21.37
N GLU A 156 4.11 16.40 22.13
CA GLU A 156 2.73 16.21 22.59
C GLU A 156 2.17 17.35 23.48
N THR A 157 3.03 18.18 24.01
CA THR A 157 2.67 19.29 24.91
C THR A 157 2.80 20.67 24.25
N SER A 158 3.46 20.75 23.10
CA SER A 158 3.67 21.99 22.36
C SER A 158 2.39 22.53 21.74
N PRO A 159 2.25 23.87 21.64
CA PRO A 159 1.21 24.45 20.80
C PRO A 159 1.30 24.02 19.35
N LEU A 160 0.15 23.96 18.70
CA LEU A 160 0.04 23.60 17.28
C LEU A 160 0.49 24.75 16.39
N LEU A 161 1.52 24.55 15.60
CA LEU A 161 2.04 25.55 14.67
C LEU A 161 1.17 25.56 13.40
N GLY A 162 0.70 26.74 13.03
CA GLY A 162 -0.07 26.92 11.80
C GLY A 162 0.82 26.85 10.55
N THR A 163 0.33 26.24 9.48
CA THR A 163 0.98 26.23 8.17
C THR A 163 0.11 26.93 7.13
N VAL A 164 0.68 27.24 5.97
CA VAL A 164 -0.07 27.78 4.82
C VAL A 164 -0.60 26.62 3.99
N ALA A 165 -1.83 26.21 4.26
CA ALA A 165 -2.50 25.22 3.42
C ALA A 165 -2.99 25.88 2.12
N ILE A 166 -2.52 25.39 0.99
CA ILE A 166 -2.97 25.83 -0.34
C ILE A 166 -4.06 24.87 -0.77
N PRO A 167 -5.31 25.36 -0.97
CA PRO A 167 -6.41 24.52 -1.41
C PRO A 167 -6.10 23.85 -2.75
N ASP A 168 -6.58 22.64 -2.90
CA ASP A 168 -6.56 21.98 -4.20
C ASP A 168 -7.45 22.80 -5.14
N GLU A 169 -6.86 23.38 -6.19
CA GLU A 169 -7.67 23.94 -7.25
C GLU A 169 -8.39 22.75 -7.90
N ASP A 170 -9.72 22.75 -7.84
CA ASP A 170 -10.58 21.72 -8.42
C ASP A 170 -10.17 21.44 -9.86
N ARG A 171 -9.25 20.52 -10.05
CA ARG A 171 -8.94 19.96 -11.37
C ARG A 171 -10.03 18.93 -11.68
N PHE A 172 -11.10 19.43 -12.25
CA PHE A 172 -12.16 18.65 -12.85
C PHE A 172 -11.69 17.90 -14.10
#